data_4d9647158ad84b09e5b36e807b194707
#
_entry.id   4d9647158ad84b09e5b36e807b194707
#
_cell.length_a   1.000
_cell.length_b   1.000
_cell.length_c   1.000
_cell.angle_alpha   90.00
_cell.angle_beta   90.00
_cell.angle_gamma   90.00
#
_symmetry.space_group_name_H-M   'P 1'
#
loop_
_entity.id
_entity.type
_entity.pdbx_description
1 polymer ?
#
loop_
_entity_poly.entity_id
_entity_poly.type
_entity_poly.pdbx_seq_one_letter_code
_entity_poly.pdbx_strand_id
1 'polypeptide(L)'
;MNVKPNTQGANPVQDSPVADLLSRVVRAKDMPWQKMRFPGCEMKTLLFDPKSGLATMLMRMAPGAVLPDHEHVLIEQTYVLEGSLVDKEGPDAGIEVGAGEFVWRPAGSRHTAWSPQGGMFIAMFQIPNKFFEKDGRVVDAGGKDWDPAWSQFLPK
;
A
#
# COMPACT_ATOMS: atom_id res chain seq x y z
N MET A 1 22.45 25.82 -12.00
CA MET A 1 22.53 24.48 -11.41
C MET A 1 22.43 23.44 -12.53
N ASN A 2 23.46 22.60 -12.71
CA ASN A 2 23.42 21.56 -13.73
C ASN A 2 22.62 20.36 -13.18
N VAL A 3 21.44 20.13 -13.75
CA VAL A 3 20.63 18.93 -13.47
C VAL A 3 21.26 17.76 -14.24
N LYS A 4 21.80 16.79 -13.53
CA LYS A 4 22.34 15.57 -14.15
C LYS A 4 21.19 14.70 -14.68
N PRO A 5 21.26 14.18 -15.92
CA PRO A 5 20.31 13.19 -16.39
C PRO A 5 20.46 11.89 -15.58
N ASN A 6 19.35 11.32 -15.13
CA ASN A 6 19.35 10.04 -14.41
C ASN A 6 19.43 8.89 -15.44
N THR A 7 20.54 8.16 -15.46
CA THR A 7 20.82 7.06 -16.40
C THR A 7 20.55 5.66 -15.81
N GLN A 8 19.93 5.54 -14.66
CA GLN A 8 19.71 4.23 -14.01
C GLN A 8 18.27 3.74 -14.17
N GLY A 9 18.08 2.80 -15.10
CA GLY A 9 16.84 2.05 -15.29
C GLY A 9 16.67 0.84 -14.37
N ALA A 10 17.33 0.76 -13.22
CA ALA A 10 17.13 -0.30 -12.24
C ALA A 10 16.18 0.17 -11.14
N ASN A 11 15.29 -0.69 -10.70
CA ASN A 11 14.43 -0.46 -9.54
C ASN A 11 15.30 -0.51 -8.27
N PRO A 12 15.74 0.62 -7.70
CA PRO A 12 16.73 0.63 -6.62
C PRO A 12 16.16 0.31 -5.24
N VAL A 13 14.87 0.00 -5.17
CA VAL A 13 14.16 -0.06 -3.88
C VAL A 13 14.13 -1.46 -3.27
N GLN A 14 14.50 -2.50 -4.04
CA GLN A 14 14.33 -3.89 -3.56
C GLN A 14 15.34 -4.35 -2.52
N ASP A 15 16.49 -3.69 -2.35
CA ASP A 15 17.60 -4.25 -1.54
C ASP A 15 18.19 -3.33 -0.49
N SER A 16 17.67 -2.11 -0.24
CA SER A 16 18.27 -1.19 0.73
C SER A 16 17.49 -1.12 2.03
N PRO A 17 18.09 -1.54 3.16
CA PRO A 17 17.55 -1.27 4.49
C PRO A 17 17.39 0.24 4.74
N VAL A 18 16.42 0.65 5.57
CA VAL A 18 16.20 2.09 5.88
C VAL A 18 17.44 2.74 6.45
N ALA A 19 18.24 2.01 7.25
CA ALA A 19 19.50 2.51 7.78
C ALA A 19 20.55 2.84 6.69
N ASP A 20 20.40 2.23 5.51
CA ASP A 20 21.27 2.44 4.35
C ASP A 20 20.54 3.25 3.25
N LEU A 21 19.34 3.78 3.54
CA LEU A 21 18.58 4.61 2.61
C LEU A 21 19.29 5.95 2.37
N LEU A 22 20.00 5.99 1.27
CA LEU A 22 20.36 7.27 0.67
C LEU A 22 19.17 7.81 -0.10
N SER A 23 19.10 9.13 -0.24
CA SER A 23 18.07 9.77 -1.09
C SER A 23 18.04 9.16 -2.48
N ARG A 24 16.87 8.81 -2.97
CA ARG A 24 16.65 8.20 -4.29
C ARG A 24 15.53 8.94 -5.02
N VAL A 25 15.69 9.07 -6.32
CA VAL A 25 14.61 9.50 -7.22
C VAL A 25 13.97 8.26 -7.83
N VAL A 26 12.71 8.03 -7.53
CA VAL A 26 11.91 6.96 -8.12
C VAL A 26 11.04 7.54 -9.24
N ARG A 27 11.20 7.03 -10.46
CA ARG A 27 10.40 7.45 -11.61
C ARG A 27 9.22 6.51 -11.80
N ALA A 28 8.18 6.73 -11.02
CA ALA A 28 7.00 5.88 -11.01
C ALA A 28 6.38 5.68 -12.41
N LYS A 29 6.46 6.69 -13.29
CA LYS A 29 5.96 6.61 -14.68
C LYS A 29 6.66 5.52 -15.49
N ASP A 30 7.92 5.24 -15.21
CA ASP A 30 8.76 4.29 -15.96
C ASP A 30 8.69 2.87 -15.37
N MET A 31 8.03 2.70 -14.21
CA MET A 31 7.87 1.41 -13.57
C MET A 31 6.66 0.65 -14.14
N PRO A 32 6.76 -0.67 -14.35
CA PRO A 32 5.60 -1.47 -14.74
C PRO A 32 4.60 -1.58 -13.57
N TRP A 33 3.31 -1.64 -13.90
CA TRP A 33 2.28 -2.02 -12.94
C TRP A 33 2.36 -3.52 -12.66
N GLN A 34 2.34 -3.85 -11.38
CA GLN A 34 2.31 -5.24 -10.89
C GLN A 34 0.87 -5.58 -10.49
N LYS A 35 0.32 -6.64 -11.11
CA LYS A 35 -1.00 -7.13 -10.74
C LYS A 35 -0.97 -7.70 -9.32
N MET A 36 -1.94 -7.29 -8.52
CA MET A 36 -2.19 -7.93 -7.23
C MET A 36 -3.02 -9.21 -7.43
N ARG A 37 -3.09 -10.05 -6.42
CA ARG A 37 -3.98 -11.23 -6.44
C ARG A 37 -5.46 -10.88 -6.39
N PHE A 38 -5.79 -9.61 -6.12
CA PHE A 38 -7.16 -9.09 -6.07
C PHE A 38 -7.54 -8.54 -7.46
N PRO A 39 -8.64 -9.05 -8.06
CA PRO A 39 -9.05 -8.62 -9.40
C PRO A 39 -9.22 -7.11 -9.51
N GLY A 40 -8.65 -6.52 -10.55
CA GLY A 40 -8.72 -5.08 -10.80
C GLY A 40 -7.80 -4.21 -9.93
N CYS A 41 -6.98 -4.80 -9.07
CA CYS A 41 -6.01 -4.08 -8.25
C CYS A 41 -4.59 -4.27 -8.80
N GLU A 42 -3.85 -3.17 -8.91
CA GLU A 42 -2.45 -3.15 -9.35
C GLU A 42 -1.65 -2.17 -8.50
N MET A 43 -0.35 -2.38 -8.38
CA MET A 43 0.51 -1.52 -7.60
C MET A 43 1.88 -1.29 -8.23
N LYS A 44 2.56 -0.23 -7.78
CA LYS A 44 3.99 0.00 -7.95
C LYS A 44 4.59 0.26 -6.57
N THR A 45 5.59 -0.50 -6.18
CA THR A 45 6.31 -0.27 -4.92
C THR A 45 7.28 0.88 -5.11
N LEU A 46 6.99 2.04 -4.52
CA LEU A 46 7.86 3.23 -4.61
C LEU A 46 8.97 3.17 -3.56
N LEU A 47 8.66 2.65 -2.39
CA LEU A 47 9.58 2.43 -1.28
C LEU A 47 9.15 1.17 -0.52
N PHE A 48 10.09 0.32 -0.18
CA PHE A 48 9.90 -0.75 0.78
C PHE A 48 11.20 -1.00 1.54
N ASP A 49 11.13 -0.96 2.85
CA ASP A 49 12.22 -1.35 3.72
C ASP A 49 11.89 -2.68 4.41
N PRO A 50 12.58 -3.77 4.06
CA PRO A 50 12.32 -5.07 4.65
C PRO A 50 12.71 -5.18 6.12
N LYS A 51 13.51 -4.24 6.66
CA LYS A 51 13.90 -4.25 8.07
C LYS A 51 12.83 -3.65 8.98
N SER A 52 12.21 -2.55 8.56
CA SER A 52 11.19 -1.85 9.35
C SER A 52 9.77 -2.09 8.86
N GLY A 53 9.61 -2.67 7.68
CA GLY A 53 8.32 -2.82 7.03
C GLY A 53 7.73 -1.52 6.48
N LEU A 54 8.48 -0.40 6.51
CA LEU A 54 8.03 0.86 5.93
C LEU A 54 7.79 0.70 4.42
N ALA A 55 6.63 1.08 3.97
CA ALA A 55 6.23 0.96 2.58
C ALA A 55 5.53 2.22 2.06
N THR A 56 5.78 2.55 0.80
CA THR A 56 5.01 3.51 0.03
C THR A 56 4.67 2.87 -1.30
N MET A 57 3.38 2.76 -1.58
CA MET A 57 2.84 2.15 -2.78
C MET A 57 2.07 3.17 -3.59
N LEU A 58 2.25 3.16 -4.90
CA LEU A 58 1.29 3.74 -5.83
C LEU A 58 0.35 2.61 -6.24
N MET A 59 -0.92 2.76 -5.95
CA MET A 59 -1.95 1.76 -6.22
C MET A 59 -2.96 2.29 -7.23
N ARG A 60 -3.51 1.41 -8.05
CA ARG A 60 -4.70 1.70 -8.84
C ARG A 60 -5.71 0.57 -8.74
N MET A 61 -6.97 0.94 -8.77
CA MET A 61 -8.10 0.02 -8.76
C MET A 61 -9.00 0.31 -9.97
N ALA A 62 -9.42 -0.74 -10.65
CA ALA A 62 -10.43 -0.63 -11.70
C ALA A 62 -11.80 -0.27 -11.10
N PRO A 63 -12.75 0.29 -11.89
CA PRO A 63 -14.10 0.53 -11.43
C PRO A 63 -14.74 -0.73 -10.81
N GLY A 64 -15.25 -0.60 -9.60
CA GLY A 64 -15.86 -1.70 -8.84
C GLY A 64 -14.88 -2.66 -8.17
N ALA A 65 -13.57 -2.48 -8.33
CA ALA A 65 -12.57 -3.34 -7.69
C ALA A 65 -12.64 -3.24 -6.16
N VAL A 66 -12.32 -4.36 -5.51
CA VAL A 66 -12.35 -4.51 -4.05
C VAL A 66 -11.01 -5.03 -3.57
N LEU A 67 -10.47 -4.36 -2.59
CA LEU A 67 -9.39 -4.88 -1.76
C LEU A 67 -10.06 -5.52 -0.53
N PRO A 68 -10.02 -6.87 -0.41
CA PRO A 68 -10.84 -7.56 0.59
C PRO A 68 -10.41 -7.24 2.01
N ASP A 69 -11.18 -7.73 2.94
CA ASP A 69 -11.02 -7.57 4.38
C ASP A 69 -9.57 -7.75 4.84
N HIS A 70 -9.02 -6.71 5.41
CA HIS A 70 -7.63 -6.67 5.90
C HIS A 70 -7.49 -5.75 7.11
N GLU A 71 -6.45 -6.01 7.90
CA GLU A 71 -6.07 -5.25 9.08
C GLU A 71 -4.79 -4.48 8.80
N HIS A 72 -4.80 -3.20 9.15
CA HIS A 72 -3.60 -2.37 9.20
C HIS A 72 -2.88 -2.63 10.53
N VAL A 73 -1.72 -3.26 10.46
CA VAL A 73 -0.95 -3.65 11.67
C VAL A 73 -0.44 -2.41 12.42
N LEU A 74 0.01 -1.40 11.68
CA LEU A 74 0.29 -0.05 12.16
C LEU A 74 -0.53 0.96 11.35
N ILE A 75 -0.26 2.24 11.49
CA ILE A 75 -0.99 3.28 10.77
C ILE A 75 -0.85 3.12 9.25
N GLU A 76 -1.95 3.30 8.52
CA GLU A 76 -1.94 3.55 7.08
C GLU A 76 -2.38 4.97 6.79
N GLN A 77 -1.79 5.58 5.77
CA GLN A 77 -2.14 6.88 5.23
C GLN A 77 -2.36 6.73 3.72
N THR A 78 -3.50 7.19 3.23
CA THR A 78 -3.85 7.11 1.81
C THR A 78 -4.24 8.48 1.29
N TYR A 79 -3.57 8.93 0.22
CA TYR A 79 -3.92 10.13 -0.52
C TYR A 79 -4.47 9.73 -1.90
N VAL A 80 -5.67 10.18 -2.22
CA VAL A 80 -6.33 9.88 -3.48
C VAL A 80 -5.84 10.85 -4.55
N LEU A 81 -5.26 10.31 -5.63
CA LEU A 81 -4.77 11.08 -6.77
C LEU A 81 -5.83 11.21 -7.87
N GLU A 82 -6.57 10.14 -8.12
CA GLU A 82 -7.61 10.05 -9.15
C GLU A 82 -8.74 9.14 -8.68
N GLY A 83 -9.97 9.40 -9.14
CA GLY A 83 -11.13 8.60 -8.80
C GLY A 83 -11.51 8.68 -7.33
N SER A 84 -11.87 7.55 -6.74
CA SER A 84 -12.32 7.51 -5.34
C SER A 84 -12.07 6.18 -4.65
N LEU A 85 -12.10 6.22 -3.33
CA LEU A 85 -11.96 5.08 -2.42
C LEU A 85 -13.04 5.16 -1.35
N VAL A 86 -13.64 4.03 -1.00
CA VAL A 86 -14.66 3.91 0.04
C VAL A 86 -14.30 2.75 0.97
N ASP A 87 -14.32 2.98 2.26
CA ASP A 87 -14.22 1.93 3.27
C ASP A 87 -15.63 1.37 3.55
N LYS A 88 -15.76 0.05 3.59
CA LYS A 88 -17.06 -0.60 3.86
C LYS A 88 -17.36 -0.71 5.36
N GLU A 89 -16.34 -0.68 6.18
CA GLU A 89 -16.41 -0.78 7.64
C GLU A 89 -15.67 0.40 8.30
N GLY A 90 -15.93 0.64 9.58
CA GLY A 90 -15.31 1.69 10.37
C GLY A 90 -16.19 2.92 10.56
N PRO A 91 -15.69 3.95 11.27
CA PRO A 91 -16.46 5.16 11.60
C PRO A 91 -16.97 5.93 10.36
N ASP A 92 -16.15 5.94 9.31
CA ASP A 92 -16.42 6.66 8.07
C ASP A 92 -16.91 5.72 6.94
N ALA A 93 -17.47 4.54 7.30
CA ALA A 93 -17.96 3.57 6.34
C ALA A 93 -18.98 4.19 5.38
N GLY A 94 -18.77 3.94 4.08
CA GLY A 94 -19.62 4.47 3.02
C GLY A 94 -19.31 5.91 2.60
N ILE A 95 -18.39 6.61 3.28
CA ILE A 95 -17.93 7.92 2.83
C ILE A 95 -16.97 7.72 1.66
N GLU A 96 -17.24 8.42 0.57
CA GLU A 96 -16.37 8.43 -0.60
C GLU A 96 -15.24 9.45 -0.41
N VAL A 97 -14.00 8.97 -0.45
CA VAL A 97 -12.79 9.80 -0.43
C VAL A 97 -12.35 10.01 -1.87
N GLY A 98 -12.46 11.22 -2.36
CA GLY A 98 -12.20 11.59 -3.75
C GLY A 98 -10.79 12.13 -4.02
N ALA A 99 -10.51 12.44 -5.28
CA ALA A 99 -9.23 13.01 -5.69
C ALA A 99 -8.90 14.31 -4.93
N GLY A 100 -7.67 14.40 -4.40
CA GLY A 100 -7.23 15.52 -3.57
C GLY A 100 -7.54 15.36 -2.08
N GLU A 101 -8.21 14.28 -1.69
CA GLU A 101 -8.56 14.01 -0.31
C GLU A 101 -7.66 12.94 0.31
N PHE A 102 -7.70 12.88 1.63
CA PHE A 102 -6.81 12.06 2.44
C PHE A 102 -7.60 11.30 3.51
N VAL A 103 -7.25 10.04 3.68
CA VAL A 103 -7.76 9.21 4.76
C VAL A 103 -6.61 8.52 5.48
N TRP A 104 -6.72 8.37 6.78
CA TRP A 104 -5.78 7.60 7.58
C TRP A 104 -6.53 6.55 8.41
N ARG A 105 -5.85 5.44 8.68
CA ARG A 105 -6.41 4.31 9.43
C ARG A 105 -5.44 3.94 10.54
N PRO A 106 -5.89 3.94 11.81
CA PRO A 106 -5.02 3.63 12.94
C PRO A 106 -4.59 2.16 12.96
N ALA A 107 -3.56 1.87 13.74
CA ALA A 107 -3.14 0.51 14.02
C ALA A 107 -4.30 -0.36 14.52
N GLY A 108 -4.41 -1.58 14.00
CA GLY A 108 -5.47 -2.53 14.34
C GLY A 108 -6.81 -2.26 13.65
N SER A 109 -6.93 -1.21 12.83
CA SER A 109 -8.15 -0.99 12.05
C SER A 109 -8.29 -2.06 10.97
N ARG A 110 -9.52 -2.52 10.77
CA ARG A 110 -9.86 -3.58 9.83
C ARG A 110 -11.01 -3.14 8.94
N HIS A 111 -10.86 -3.32 7.63
CA HIS A 111 -11.87 -2.94 6.67
C HIS A 111 -11.72 -3.66 5.32
N THR A 112 -12.75 -3.50 4.50
CA THR A 112 -12.75 -3.79 3.06
C THR A 112 -12.73 -2.47 2.31
N ALA A 113 -11.75 -2.25 1.46
CA ALA A 113 -11.70 -1.06 0.61
C ALA A 113 -12.34 -1.33 -0.76
N TRP A 114 -13.07 -0.35 -1.26
CA TRP A 114 -13.78 -0.43 -2.52
C TRP A 114 -13.60 0.85 -3.32
N SER A 115 -13.40 0.74 -4.63
CA SER A 115 -13.32 1.89 -5.53
C SER A 115 -14.47 1.83 -6.53
N PRO A 116 -15.58 2.56 -6.30
CA PRO A 116 -16.78 2.48 -7.16
C PRO A 116 -16.51 2.89 -8.59
N GLN A 117 -15.75 3.95 -8.78
CA GLN A 117 -15.43 4.53 -10.09
C GLN A 117 -14.03 4.14 -10.60
N GLY A 118 -13.29 3.38 -9.82
CA GLY A 118 -11.87 3.20 -9.99
C GLY A 118 -11.08 4.38 -9.42
N GLY A 119 -9.76 4.22 -9.33
CA GLY A 119 -8.93 5.30 -8.83
C GLY A 119 -7.46 4.98 -8.76
N MET A 120 -6.67 5.99 -8.44
CA MET A 120 -5.24 5.91 -8.18
C MET A 120 -4.90 6.58 -6.85
N PHE A 121 -4.08 5.93 -6.04
CA PHE A 121 -3.82 6.31 -4.65
C PHE A 121 -2.34 6.16 -4.32
N ILE A 122 -1.83 7.03 -3.44
CA ILE A 122 -0.59 6.77 -2.71
C ILE A 122 -0.99 6.22 -1.34
N ALA A 123 -0.55 5.00 -1.03
CA ALA A 123 -0.69 4.40 0.28
C ALA A 123 0.68 4.31 0.96
N MET A 124 0.77 4.79 2.20
CA MET A 124 1.95 4.74 3.05
C MET A 124 1.59 3.99 4.32
N PHE A 125 2.32 2.91 4.60
CA PHE A 125 2.09 2.11 5.80
C PHE A 125 3.38 1.50 6.31
N GLN A 126 3.34 1.03 7.52
CA GLN A 126 4.44 0.29 8.11
C GLN A 126 3.95 -1.08 8.54
N ILE A 127 4.72 -2.10 8.19
CA ILE A 127 4.41 -3.52 8.35
C ILE A 127 3.32 -3.99 7.37
N PRO A 128 3.52 -5.15 6.70
CA PRO A 128 2.55 -5.72 5.79
C PRO A 128 1.18 -5.93 6.45
N ASN A 129 0.13 -5.50 5.77
CA ASN A 129 -1.25 -5.71 6.20
C ASN A 129 -1.57 -7.20 6.31
N LYS A 130 -2.47 -7.55 7.23
CA LYS A 130 -3.00 -8.90 7.39
C LYS A 130 -4.28 -9.05 6.58
N PHE A 131 -4.32 -10.01 5.68
CA PHE A 131 -5.51 -10.43 4.94
C PHE A 131 -6.04 -11.74 5.55
N PHE A 132 -7.35 -11.84 5.66
CA PHE A 132 -8.01 -12.97 6.31
C PHE A 132 -8.65 -13.87 5.26
N GLU A 133 -8.12 -15.09 5.11
CA GLU A 133 -8.61 -16.08 4.16
C GLU A 133 -9.83 -16.82 4.72
N LYS A 134 -10.66 -17.36 3.81
CA LYS A 134 -11.86 -18.13 4.20
C LYS A 134 -11.55 -19.41 4.97
N ASP A 135 -10.34 -19.94 4.80
CA ASP A 135 -9.86 -21.13 5.48
C ASP A 135 -9.24 -20.83 6.87
N GLY A 136 -9.28 -19.57 7.29
CA GLY A 136 -8.76 -19.09 8.57
C GLY A 136 -7.29 -18.70 8.56
N ARG A 137 -6.57 -18.84 7.45
CA ARG A 137 -5.18 -18.35 7.36
C ARG A 137 -5.14 -16.83 7.36
N VAL A 138 -4.07 -16.30 7.94
CA VAL A 138 -3.72 -14.89 7.88
C VAL A 138 -2.51 -14.74 6.97
N VAL A 139 -2.65 -13.97 5.92
CA VAL A 139 -1.64 -13.84 4.86
C VAL A 139 -1.32 -12.35 4.58
N ASP A 140 -0.19 -12.10 3.92
CA ASP A 140 0.13 -10.79 3.37
C ASP A 140 -0.62 -10.52 2.04
N ALA A 141 -0.43 -9.34 1.47
CA ALA A 141 -1.04 -8.97 0.19
C ALA A 141 -0.62 -9.87 -0.98
N GLY A 142 0.50 -10.58 -0.87
CA GLY A 142 0.98 -11.55 -1.85
C GLY A 142 0.40 -12.95 -1.67
N GLY A 143 -0.31 -13.21 -0.55
CA GLY A 143 -0.88 -14.51 -0.22
C GLY A 143 0.07 -15.46 0.52
N LYS A 144 1.22 -14.98 0.96
CA LYS A 144 2.12 -15.72 1.86
C LYS A 144 1.62 -15.59 3.30
N ASP A 145 1.82 -16.63 4.09
CA ASP A 145 1.50 -16.58 5.52
C ASP A 145 2.16 -15.35 6.15
N TRP A 146 1.37 -14.61 6.92
CA TRP A 146 1.85 -13.39 7.55
C TRP A 146 2.95 -13.72 8.55
N ASP A 147 4.12 -13.08 8.37
CA ASP A 147 5.31 -13.39 9.18
C ASP A 147 5.15 -12.80 10.59
N PRO A 148 5.06 -13.66 11.64
CA PRO A 148 4.93 -13.21 13.02
C PRO A 148 6.15 -12.42 13.51
N ALA A 149 7.29 -12.47 12.83
CA ALA A 149 8.46 -11.65 13.16
C ALA A 149 8.16 -10.14 13.11
N TRP A 150 7.18 -9.72 12.32
CA TRP A 150 6.71 -8.33 12.31
C TRP A 150 6.14 -7.87 13.65
N SER A 151 5.70 -8.79 14.52
CA SER A 151 5.16 -8.46 15.85
C SER A 151 6.17 -7.78 16.77
N GLN A 152 7.48 -7.88 16.49
CA GLN A 152 8.52 -7.19 17.25
C GLN A 152 8.41 -5.66 17.19
N PHE A 153 7.74 -5.12 16.16
CA PHE A 153 7.56 -3.68 15.96
C PHE A 153 6.26 -3.14 16.55
N LEU A 154 5.43 -4.02 17.11
CA LEU A 154 4.19 -3.58 17.75
C LEU A 154 4.46 -2.93 19.10
N PRO A 155 3.68 -1.90 19.50
CA PRO A 155 3.73 -1.37 20.85
C PRO A 155 3.52 -2.49 21.89
N LYS A 156 4.33 -2.47 22.94
CA LYS A 156 4.16 -3.37 24.09
C LYS A 156 3.07 -2.86 24.99
#